data_b173bfc995e729fcd955659a05e398b0
#
_entry.id   b173bfc995e729fcd955659a05e398b0
#
_cell.length_a   1.000
_cell.length_b   1.000
_cell.length_c   1.000
_cell.angle_alpha   90.00
_cell.angle_beta   90.00
_cell.angle_gamma   90.00
#
_symmetry.space_group_name_H-M   'P 1'
#
loop_
_entity.id
_entity.type
_entity.pdbx_description
1 polymer ?
#
loop_
_entity_poly.entity_id
_entity_poly.type
_entity_poly.pdbx_seq_one_letter_code
_entity_poly.pdbx_strand_id
1 'polypeptide(L)'
;NIDKKVNFSEWYNTIIYASELADIRYNIKGFLVHRPWSAIAFRHIYRLFENELELDGHQPVIFPTLIPEENFLKEKEHVAGFSPEVFWVTEKGNEKLERKLALRPTSETAFYQMYSLWVDSFKDLPMKLYQSCSVFRAEKETNPFLRGCEFLWIETHDLFETADGAIAQTTTDLEIMKKVATNHLSIAFLPFERPQWDKFAGAEKTFAYDCIMPDGKAFQFGSTHYLGQHFTKAFDVGFMDSQGARKNPYSTCFGPGIWRVLGAIISIHGDQKGLVLPFVIAPIQVVIIPIVKGDAKEAVLNKADEIKSILATSGLRVHIDNTDKTPGFKYNWWEMRGVPFRIEMGGREVAENSATLARRDTREKAKVPISDLEKTITALANAMQNSLLEKSQNELNASIKTALTMDDAKRILDELCFAKIFICTLEMDGKRCADALKDFTKGGKVRGRRLDEKPVSGKCIVCGKDGMQAYLARQY
;
A
#
# COMPACT_ATOMS: atom_id res chain seq x y z
N ASN A 1 6.09 -27.08 1.24
CA ASN A 1 4.79 -26.38 1.35
C ASN A 1 4.68 -25.77 2.75
N ILE A 2 4.88 -24.45 2.86
CA ILE A 2 4.73 -23.69 4.09
C ILE A 2 3.34 -23.09 4.11
N ASP A 3 2.57 -23.30 5.19
CA ASP A 3 1.27 -22.67 5.35
C ASP A 3 1.47 -21.24 5.89
N LYS A 4 1.00 -20.23 5.13
CA LYS A 4 1.14 -18.83 5.53
C LYS A 4 0.42 -18.45 6.83
N LYS A 5 -0.58 -19.23 7.26
CA LYS A 5 -1.27 -19.01 8.54
C LYS A 5 -0.50 -19.58 9.72
N VAL A 6 0.33 -20.60 9.48
CA VAL A 6 1.13 -21.26 10.53
C VAL A 6 2.50 -20.60 10.68
N ASN A 7 3.17 -20.31 9.56
CA ASN A 7 4.49 -19.66 9.58
C ASN A 7 4.56 -18.59 8.47
N PHE A 8 3.92 -17.44 8.74
CA PHE A 8 3.82 -16.33 7.80
C PHE A 8 5.20 -15.80 7.38
N SER A 9 6.11 -15.61 8.32
CA SER A 9 7.43 -15.01 8.04
C SER A 9 8.25 -15.85 7.06
N GLU A 10 8.32 -17.15 7.27
CA GLU A 10 9.05 -18.08 6.42
C GLU A 10 8.40 -18.21 5.05
N TRP A 11 7.07 -18.34 5.01
CA TRP A 11 6.32 -18.36 3.76
C TRP A 11 6.56 -17.09 2.95
N TYR A 12 6.44 -15.92 3.58
CA TYR A 12 6.56 -14.62 2.95
C TYR A 12 7.95 -14.42 2.32
N ASN A 13 9.01 -14.69 3.07
CA ASN A 13 10.37 -14.58 2.57
C ASN A 13 10.66 -15.58 1.45
N THR A 14 10.16 -16.81 1.55
CA THR A 14 10.28 -17.83 0.52
C THR A 14 9.63 -17.40 -0.78
N ILE A 15 8.41 -16.82 -0.71
CA ILE A 15 7.68 -16.36 -1.91
C ILE A 15 8.41 -15.18 -2.57
N ILE A 16 8.86 -14.20 -1.80
CA ILE A 16 9.60 -13.04 -2.34
C ILE A 16 10.86 -13.49 -3.10
N TYR A 17 11.61 -14.41 -2.49
CA TYR A 17 12.83 -14.94 -3.10
C TYR A 17 12.54 -15.79 -4.35
N ALA A 18 11.61 -16.76 -4.24
CA ALA A 18 11.30 -17.69 -5.32
C ALA A 18 10.62 -17.02 -6.53
N SER A 19 9.83 -15.98 -6.31
CA SER A 19 9.21 -15.18 -7.37
C SER A 19 10.12 -14.08 -7.93
N GLU A 20 11.34 -13.97 -7.41
CA GLU A 20 12.36 -12.99 -7.82
C GLU A 20 11.87 -11.53 -7.73
N LEU A 21 11.18 -11.16 -6.65
CA LEU A 21 10.72 -9.78 -6.45
C LEU A 21 11.84 -8.85 -6.00
N ALA A 22 12.68 -9.30 -5.07
CA ALA A 22 13.75 -8.49 -4.51
C ALA A 22 15.01 -9.31 -4.28
N ASP A 23 16.15 -8.62 -4.25
CA ASP A 23 17.44 -9.18 -3.86
C ASP A 23 17.99 -8.44 -2.65
N ILE A 24 18.18 -9.19 -1.55
CA ILE A 24 18.68 -8.67 -0.28
C ILE A 24 20.22 -8.71 -0.20
N ARG A 25 20.90 -9.34 -1.17
CA ARG A 25 22.36 -9.54 -1.17
C ARG A 25 23.14 -8.28 -1.52
N TYR A 26 22.46 -7.15 -1.77
CA TYR A 26 23.11 -5.84 -1.90
C TYR A 26 23.85 -5.42 -0.63
N ASN A 27 23.57 -6.10 0.48
CA ASN A 27 24.32 -6.05 1.74
C ASN A 27 24.28 -4.70 2.49
N ILE A 28 23.22 -3.94 2.30
CA ILE A 28 22.91 -2.79 3.15
C ILE A 28 21.56 -3.06 3.80
N LYS A 29 21.55 -3.16 5.13
CA LYS A 29 20.34 -3.50 5.89
C LYS A 29 19.20 -2.51 5.60
N GLY A 30 18.05 -3.06 5.18
CA GLY A 30 16.84 -2.27 4.91
C GLY A 30 16.79 -1.60 3.54
N PHE A 31 17.83 -1.80 2.70
CA PHE A 31 17.87 -1.37 1.30
C PHE A 31 17.81 -2.60 0.40
N LEU A 32 16.86 -2.62 -0.53
CA LEU A 32 16.62 -3.75 -1.41
C LEU A 32 16.89 -3.41 -2.87
N VAL A 33 17.41 -4.38 -3.61
CA VAL A 33 17.34 -4.31 -5.07
C VAL A 33 15.98 -4.84 -5.51
N HIS A 34 15.14 -3.99 -6.05
CA HIS A 34 13.87 -4.39 -6.65
C HIS A 34 14.12 -4.99 -8.03
N ARG A 35 13.81 -6.27 -8.19
CA ARG A 35 14.00 -6.96 -9.47
C ARG A 35 12.90 -6.58 -10.47
N PRO A 36 13.07 -6.85 -11.78
CA PRO A 36 12.14 -6.37 -12.81
C PRO A 36 10.67 -6.67 -12.52
N TRP A 37 10.36 -7.83 -11.90
CA TRP A 37 8.98 -8.23 -11.62
C TRP A 37 8.28 -7.29 -10.64
N SER A 38 8.92 -6.96 -9.52
CA SER A 38 8.37 -5.97 -8.57
C SER A 38 8.43 -4.54 -9.11
N ALA A 39 9.51 -4.18 -9.82
CA ALA A 39 9.66 -2.83 -10.37
C ALA A 39 8.56 -2.48 -11.38
N ILE A 40 8.16 -3.44 -12.23
CA ILE A 40 7.03 -3.25 -13.15
C ILE A 40 5.71 -3.17 -12.39
N ALA A 41 5.48 -4.06 -11.40
CA ALA A 41 4.28 -4.01 -10.57
C ALA A 41 4.16 -2.65 -9.84
N PHE A 42 5.25 -2.10 -9.29
CA PHE A 42 5.25 -0.76 -8.68
C PHE A 42 4.84 0.35 -9.65
N ARG A 43 5.34 0.32 -10.88
CA ARG A 43 4.92 1.30 -11.91
C ARG A 43 3.42 1.28 -12.17
N HIS A 44 2.81 0.09 -12.17
CA HIS A 44 1.37 -0.03 -12.31
C HIS A 44 0.62 0.46 -11.07
N ILE A 45 1.11 0.16 -9.87
CA ILE A 45 0.51 0.67 -8.62
C ILE A 45 0.62 2.19 -8.55
N TYR A 46 1.78 2.78 -8.87
CA TYR A 46 1.96 4.22 -8.97
C TYR A 46 0.92 4.84 -9.91
N ARG A 47 0.79 4.31 -11.12
CA ARG A 47 -0.15 4.82 -12.12
C ARG A 47 -1.60 4.83 -11.64
N LEU A 48 -2.02 3.82 -10.88
CA LEU A 48 -3.37 3.78 -10.33
C LEU A 48 -3.61 4.92 -9.34
N PHE A 49 -2.67 5.21 -8.46
CA PHE A 49 -2.79 6.33 -7.51
C PHE A 49 -2.62 7.68 -8.19
N GLU A 50 -1.62 7.84 -9.06
CA GLU A 50 -1.35 9.08 -9.79
C GLU A 50 -2.57 9.51 -10.61
N ASN A 51 -3.20 8.57 -11.34
CA ASN A 51 -4.42 8.87 -12.10
C ASN A 51 -5.56 9.39 -11.22
N GLU A 52 -5.79 8.79 -10.04
CA GLU A 52 -6.85 9.25 -9.14
C GLU A 52 -6.53 10.60 -8.50
N LEU A 53 -5.28 10.86 -8.17
CA LEU A 53 -4.82 12.15 -7.65
C LEU A 53 -4.96 13.25 -8.72
N GLU A 54 -4.55 12.97 -9.95
CA GLU A 54 -4.69 13.91 -11.07
C GLU A 54 -6.17 14.21 -11.39
N LEU A 55 -7.06 13.21 -11.32
CA LEU A 55 -8.50 13.41 -11.45
C LEU A 55 -9.09 14.27 -10.31
N ASP A 56 -8.51 14.24 -9.13
CA ASP A 56 -8.87 15.11 -8.00
C ASP A 56 -8.20 16.50 -8.07
N GLY A 57 -7.42 16.77 -9.14
CA GLY A 57 -6.79 18.07 -9.39
C GLY A 57 -5.40 18.24 -8.79
N HIS A 58 -4.79 17.18 -8.28
CA HIS A 58 -3.40 17.23 -7.84
C HIS A 58 -2.44 17.33 -9.04
N GLN A 59 -1.35 18.07 -8.85
CA GLN A 59 -0.30 18.23 -9.86
C GLN A 59 1.01 17.59 -9.38
N PRO A 60 1.73 16.88 -10.28
CA PRO A 60 2.99 16.25 -9.93
C PRO A 60 4.11 17.28 -9.75
N VAL A 61 4.94 17.05 -8.73
CA VAL A 61 6.18 17.81 -8.50
C VAL A 61 7.32 16.86 -8.16
N ILE A 62 8.55 17.34 -8.28
CA ILE A 62 9.75 16.62 -7.89
C ILE A 62 10.59 17.51 -6.99
N PHE A 63 10.67 17.15 -5.73
CA PHE A 63 11.53 17.81 -4.74
C PHE A 63 12.87 17.10 -4.61
N PRO A 64 13.94 17.82 -4.25
CA PRO A 64 15.23 17.21 -3.93
C PRO A 64 15.11 16.16 -2.83
N THR A 65 15.94 15.11 -2.93
CA THR A 65 16.02 14.06 -1.90
C THR A 65 16.61 14.55 -0.59
N LEU A 66 17.44 15.61 -0.66
CA LEU A 66 18.14 16.20 0.48
C LEU A 66 17.38 17.40 1.02
N ILE A 67 17.21 17.43 2.34
CA ILE A 67 16.58 18.54 3.07
C ILE A 67 17.64 19.17 3.97
N PRO A 68 17.82 20.51 3.94
CA PRO A 68 18.73 21.20 4.84
C PRO A 68 18.31 21.01 6.33
N GLU A 69 19.32 20.85 7.22
CA GLU A 69 19.05 20.63 8.65
C GLU A 69 18.19 21.73 9.25
N GLU A 70 18.42 22.99 8.90
CA GLU A 70 17.66 24.12 9.40
C GLU A 70 16.17 24.08 9.04
N ASN A 71 15.81 23.53 7.88
CA ASN A 71 14.42 23.35 7.49
C ASN A 71 13.77 22.26 8.34
N PHE A 72 14.49 21.18 8.56
CA PHE A 72 14.03 20.07 9.36
C PHE A 72 13.78 20.47 10.81
N LEU A 73 14.54 21.43 11.35
CA LEU A 73 14.45 21.90 12.73
C LEU A 73 13.36 22.96 12.99
N LYS A 74 12.71 23.49 11.94
CA LYS A 74 11.70 24.57 12.10
C LYS A 74 10.42 24.13 12.83
N GLU A 75 10.01 22.88 12.63
CA GLU A 75 8.81 22.35 13.27
C GLU A 75 9.19 21.35 14.38
N LYS A 76 9.01 21.75 15.66
CA LYS A 76 9.52 21.01 16.82
C LYS A 76 8.91 19.64 17.04
N GLU A 77 7.60 19.48 16.82
CA GLU A 77 6.92 18.19 17.00
C GLU A 77 7.37 17.20 15.93
N HIS A 78 7.54 17.68 14.69
CA HIS A 78 8.05 16.88 13.58
C HIS A 78 9.47 16.39 13.85
N VAL A 79 10.34 17.28 14.32
CA VAL A 79 11.72 16.94 14.74
C VAL A 79 11.72 15.85 15.81
N ALA A 80 10.91 16.01 16.85
CA ALA A 80 10.83 15.03 17.93
C ALA A 80 10.38 13.64 17.44
N GLY A 81 9.48 13.60 16.44
CA GLY A 81 9.01 12.36 15.84
C GLY A 81 10.05 11.66 14.95
N PHE A 82 10.82 12.41 14.16
CA PHE A 82 11.70 11.86 13.13
C PHE A 82 13.20 11.89 13.46
N SER A 83 13.65 12.70 14.40
CA SER A 83 15.09 12.88 14.70
C SER A 83 15.86 11.55 14.90
N PRO A 84 15.30 10.52 15.54
CA PRO A 84 15.99 9.24 15.69
C PRO A 84 16.11 8.41 14.40
N GLU A 85 15.31 8.74 13.38
CA GLU A 85 15.15 7.94 12.16
C GLU A 85 15.79 8.59 10.93
N VAL A 86 16.50 9.74 11.06
CA VAL A 86 17.06 10.47 9.94
C VAL A 86 18.44 9.92 9.56
N PHE A 87 18.65 9.70 8.27
CA PHE A 87 19.98 9.54 7.69
C PHE A 87 20.54 10.92 7.35
N TRP A 88 21.74 11.21 7.85
CA TRP A 88 22.44 12.48 7.62
C TRP A 88 23.55 12.36 6.62
N VAL A 89 23.58 13.25 5.64
CA VAL A 89 24.71 13.46 4.74
C VAL A 89 25.57 14.57 5.33
N THR A 90 26.81 14.24 5.67
CA THR A 90 27.74 15.11 6.38
C THR A 90 28.98 15.47 5.58
N GLU A 91 29.20 14.80 4.44
CA GLU A 91 30.40 14.97 3.61
C GLU A 91 30.02 15.02 2.12
N LYS A 92 30.78 15.78 1.35
CA LYS A 92 30.75 15.84 -0.11
C LYS A 92 32.14 15.54 -0.64
N GLY A 93 32.32 14.40 -1.28
CA GLY A 93 33.65 13.90 -1.61
C GLY A 93 34.46 13.66 -0.33
N ASN A 94 35.59 14.34 -0.15
CA ASN A 94 36.43 14.26 1.03
C ASN A 94 36.28 15.48 1.96
N GLU A 95 35.34 16.37 1.69
CA GLU A 95 35.13 17.60 2.43
C GLU A 95 33.87 17.49 3.32
N LYS A 96 34.01 17.93 4.57
CA LYS A 96 32.83 18.05 5.46
C LYS A 96 31.93 19.18 4.98
N LEU A 97 30.64 18.93 4.98
CA LEU A 97 29.64 19.96 4.72
C LEU A 97 29.61 20.96 5.89
N GLU A 98 29.49 22.25 5.59
CA GLU A 98 29.28 23.30 6.60
C GLU A 98 27.96 23.07 7.38
N ARG A 99 26.97 22.52 6.72
CA ARG A 99 25.67 22.11 7.30
C ARG A 99 25.30 20.69 6.88
N LYS A 100 24.69 19.96 7.78
CA LYS A 100 24.19 18.62 7.48
C LYS A 100 22.96 18.69 6.56
N LEU A 101 22.77 17.63 5.76
CA LEU A 101 21.60 17.46 4.93
C LEU A 101 20.92 16.15 5.32
N ALA A 102 19.60 16.17 5.51
CA ALA A 102 18.83 14.97 5.78
C ALA A 102 18.44 14.28 4.48
N LEU A 103 18.60 12.95 4.38
CA LEU A 103 17.80 12.18 3.42
C LEU A 103 16.34 12.23 3.89
N ARG A 104 15.44 12.68 3.03
CA ARG A 104 14.03 12.93 3.39
C ARG A 104 13.35 11.70 4.01
N PRO A 105 12.90 11.76 5.28
CA PRO A 105 12.03 10.73 5.87
C PRO A 105 10.57 10.93 5.46
N THR A 106 10.23 12.12 5.06
CA THR A 106 9.02 12.70 4.48
C THR A 106 9.36 14.11 4.02
N SER A 107 8.52 14.83 3.31
CA SER A 107 8.91 16.07 2.63
C SER A 107 8.17 17.34 3.10
N GLU A 108 7.37 17.29 4.19
CA GLU A 108 6.63 18.46 4.68
C GLU A 108 7.54 19.69 4.75
N THR A 109 8.67 19.56 5.42
CA THR A 109 9.58 20.71 5.65
C THR A 109 10.19 21.28 4.37
N ALA A 110 10.29 20.49 3.31
CA ALA A 110 10.72 20.95 1.99
C ALA A 110 9.57 21.65 1.24
N PHE A 111 8.37 21.06 1.24
CA PHE A 111 7.19 21.64 0.59
C PHE A 111 6.82 22.98 1.20
N TYR A 112 6.73 23.07 2.53
CA TYR A 112 6.29 24.30 3.21
C TYR A 112 7.30 25.44 3.07
N GLN A 113 8.60 25.15 2.92
CA GLN A 113 9.56 26.17 2.54
C GLN A 113 9.22 26.78 1.16
N MET A 114 8.89 25.96 0.18
CA MET A 114 8.55 26.44 -1.16
C MET A 114 7.17 27.09 -1.20
N TYR A 115 6.21 26.59 -0.44
CA TYR A 115 4.90 27.21 -0.31
C TYR A 115 4.95 28.62 0.24
N SER A 116 5.90 28.94 1.13
CA SER A 116 6.10 30.30 1.61
C SER A 116 6.55 31.28 0.50
N LEU A 117 6.99 30.74 -0.64
CA LEU A 117 7.42 31.52 -1.82
C LEU A 117 6.39 31.47 -2.97
N TRP A 118 5.51 30.48 -2.98
CA TRP A 118 4.58 30.24 -4.10
C TRP A 118 3.14 30.69 -3.81
N VAL A 119 2.78 30.87 -2.54
CA VAL A 119 1.42 31.20 -2.12
C VAL A 119 1.39 32.64 -1.63
N ASP A 120 0.69 33.51 -2.35
CA ASP A 120 0.54 34.92 -2.00
C ASP A 120 -0.93 35.34 -1.84
N SER A 121 -1.86 34.66 -2.49
CA SER A 121 -3.26 35.06 -2.62
C SER A 121 -4.20 33.87 -2.43
N PHE A 122 -5.42 34.13 -1.98
CA PHE A 122 -6.50 33.11 -1.98
C PHE A 122 -6.76 32.47 -3.35
N LYS A 123 -6.36 33.14 -4.45
CA LYS A 123 -6.47 32.58 -5.81
C LYS A 123 -5.50 31.45 -6.09
N ASP A 124 -4.45 31.32 -5.29
CA ASP A 124 -3.49 30.21 -5.39
C ASP A 124 -4.00 28.95 -4.67
N LEU A 125 -5.13 29.04 -3.98
CA LEU A 125 -5.75 27.97 -3.21
C LEU A 125 -7.06 27.46 -3.85
N PRO A 126 -7.38 26.15 -3.75
CA PRO A 126 -6.56 25.11 -3.14
C PRO A 126 -5.32 24.81 -4.00
N MET A 127 -4.17 24.63 -3.35
CA MET A 127 -2.96 24.14 -4.00
C MET A 127 -2.78 22.67 -3.61
N LYS A 128 -2.88 21.76 -4.59
CA LYS A 128 -2.79 20.32 -4.40
C LYS A 128 -1.61 19.76 -5.19
N LEU A 129 -0.56 19.34 -4.48
CA LEU A 129 0.66 18.82 -5.10
C LEU A 129 1.00 17.44 -4.57
N TYR A 130 1.54 16.57 -5.44
CA TYR A 130 2.03 15.26 -5.05
C TYR A 130 3.40 14.95 -5.65
N GLN A 131 4.15 14.05 -5.00
CA GLN A 131 5.34 13.45 -5.61
C GLN A 131 5.37 11.94 -5.38
N SER A 132 5.83 11.22 -6.40
CA SER A 132 6.14 9.79 -6.38
C SER A 132 7.64 9.63 -6.13
N CYS A 133 8.04 9.12 -4.98
CA CYS A 133 9.45 9.13 -4.60
C CYS A 133 9.83 8.03 -3.60
N SER A 134 11.14 7.89 -3.36
CA SER A 134 11.68 7.16 -2.20
C SER A 134 11.79 8.07 -1.00
N VAL A 135 11.58 7.50 0.19
CA VAL A 135 11.87 8.12 1.49
C VAL A 135 12.73 7.19 2.33
N PHE A 136 13.43 7.77 3.33
CA PHE A 136 14.50 7.11 4.05
C PHE A 136 14.27 7.21 5.55
N ARG A 137 14.22 6.06 6.24
CA ARG A 137 14.07 5.98 7.70
C ARG A 137 15.01 4.93 8.27
N ALA A 138 15.79 5.30 9.29
CA ALA A 138 16.77 4.41 9.93
C ALA A 138 16.09 3.34 10.80
N GLU A 139 15.42 2.40 10.15
CA GLU A 139 14.69 1.32 10.81
C GLU A 139 15.64 0.26 11.41
N LYS A 140 15.39 -0.11 12.67
CA LYS A 140 16.18 -1.13 13.37
C LYS A 140 15.86 -2.55 12.87
N GLU A 141 14.59 -2.82 12.61
CA GLU A 141 14.11 -4.10 12.09
C GLU A 141 13.53 -3.91 10.69
N THR A 142 13.92 -4.76 9.77
CA THR A 142 13.52 -4.66 8.37
C THR A 142 12.95 -5.96 7.85
N ASN A 143 11.94 -5.86 6.97
CA ASN A 143 11.34 -6.98 6.27
C ASN A 143 10.90 -6.50 4.87
N PRO A 144 11.30 -7.18 3.78
CA PRO A 144 10.97 -6.77 2.41
C PRO A 144 9.51 -6.41 2.22
N PHE A 145 9.25 -5.25 1.60
CA PHE A 145 7.92 -4.69 1.32
C PHE A 145 7.02 -4.40 2.54
N LEU A 146 7.47 -4.70 3.77
CA LEU A 146 6.73 -4.39 4.98
C LEU A 146 7.37 -3.26 5.78
N ARG A 147 8.70 -3.33 5.99
CA ARG A 147 9.49 -2.34 6.72
C ARG A 147 10.91 -2.28 6.18
N GLY A 148 11.35 -1.13 5.73
CA GLY A 148 12.70 -0.93 5.17
C GLY A 148 13.24 0.46 5.44
N CYS A 149 14.55 0.63 5.24
CA CYS A 149 15.21 1.91 5.41
C CYS A 149 15.00 2.85 4.21
N GLU A 150 14.76 2.30 3.04
CA GLU A 150 14.32 3.01 1.86
C GLU A 150 13.04 2.34 1.35
N PHE A 151 12.01 3.11 1.07
CA PHE A 151 10.76 2.59 0.51
C PHE A 151 10.10 3.59 -0.43
N LEU A 152 9.30 3.04 -1.34
CA LEU A 152 8.58 3.80 -2.37
C LEU A 152 7.20 4.20 -1.84
N TRP A 153 6.83 5.46 -2.04
CA TRP A 153 5.50 5.96 -1.74
C TRP A 153 5.07 7.08 -2.69
N ILE A 154 3.84 7.53 -2.54
CA ILE A 154 3.38 8.84 -2.96
C ILE A 154 3.12 9.65 -1.70
N GLU A 155 3.43 10.93 -1.74
CA GLU A 155 3.01 11.89 -0.73
C GLU A 155 2.34 13.08 -1.41
N THR A 156 1.16 13.45 -0.91
CA THR A 156 0.53 14.73 -1.28
C THR A 156 0.76 15.72 -0.15
N HIS A 157 0.82 17.00 -0.52
CA HIS A 157 0.86 18.10 0.43
C HIS A 157 -0.04 19.19 -0.10
N ASP A 158 -1.18 19.40 0.57
CA ASP A 158 -2.24 20.24 0.04
C ASP A 158 -2.52 21.41 0.96
N LEU A 159 -2.84 22.56 0.36
CA LEU A 159 -3.19 23.78 1.05
C LEU A 159 -4.60 24.24 0.69
N PHE A 160 -5.35 24.70 1.69
CA PHE A 160 -6.73 25.14 1.59
C PHE A 160 -6.92 26.47 2.31
N GLU A 161 -7.81 27.31 1.79
CA GLU A 161 -8.20 28.57 2.43
C GLU A 161 -8.89 28.32 3.79
N THR A 162 -9.67 27.26 3.89
CA THR A 162 -10.53 26.96 5.05
C THR A 162 -10.24 25.59 5.66
N ALA A 163 -10.53 25.46 6.97
CA ALA A 163 -10.45 24.18 7.66
C ALA A 163 -11.41 23.15 7.05
N ASP A 164 -12.62 23.56 6.68
CA ASP A 164 -13.62 22.67 6.08
C ASP A 164 -13.13 22.10 4.73
N GLY A 165 -12.46 22.91 3.91
CA GLY A 165 -11.86 22.44 2.67
C GLY A 165 -10.78 21.39 2.90
N ALA A 166 -9.91 21.61 3.89
CA ALA A 166 -8.87 20.66 4.27
C ALA A 166 -9.46 19.35 4.87
N ILE A 167 -10.49 19.45 5.70
CA ILE A 167 -11.19 18.28 6.27
C ILE A 167 -11.90 17.48 5.16
N ALA A 168 -12.54 18.16 4.20
CA ALA A 168 -13.17 17.51 3.05
C ALA A 168 -12.15 16.71 2.23
N GLN A 169 -10.92 17.24 2.06
CA GLN A 169 -9.85 16.52 1.35
C GLN A 169 -9.50 15.19 2.04
N THR A 170 -9.48 15.13 3.37
CA THR A 170 -9.19 13.86 4.07
C THR A 170 -10.23 12.76 3.75
N THR A 171 -11.47 13.15 3.48
CA THR A 171 -12.51 12.21 3.01
C THR A 171 -12.27 11.80 1.57
N THR A 172 -11.88 12.72 0.70
CA THR A 172 -11.51 12.44 -0.70
C THR A 172 -10.32 11.47 -0.77
N ASP A 173 -9.29 11.65 0.06
CA ASP A 173 -8.14 10.76 0.14
C ASP A 173 -8.54 9.33 0.52
N LEU A 174 -9.49 9.18 1.47
CA LEU A 174 -10.04 7.87 1.82
C LEU A 174 -10.78 7.24 0.61
N GLU A 175 -11.52 8.01 -0.15
CA GLU A 175 -12.21 7.48 -1.35
C GLU A 175 -11.20 7.10 -2.46
N ILE A 176 -10.13 7.88 -2.66
CA ILE A 176 -9.01 7.50 -3.53
C ILE A 176 -8.37 6.18 -3.07
N MET A 177 -8.09 6.06 -1.76
CA MET A 177 -7.54 4.83 -1.20
C MET A 177 -8.48 3.63 -1.43
N LYS A 178 -9.78 3.77 -1.20
CA LYS A 178 -10.78 2.72 -1.46
C LYS A 178 -10.81 2.33 -2.94
N LYS A 179 -10.82 3.32 -3.82
CA LYS A 179 -10.87 3.13 -5.27
C LYS A 179 -9.67 2.33 -5.76
N VAL A 180 -8.47 2.68 -5.30
CA VAL A 180 -7.26 1.97 -5.70
C VAL A 180 -7.11 0.65 -4.95
N ALA A 181 -7.06 0.67 -3.62
CA ALA A 181 -6.74 -0.52 -2.84
C ALA A 181 -7.86 -1.57 -2.91
N THR A 182 -9.13 -1.17 -2.78
CA THR A 182 -10.25 -2.11 -2.77
C THR A 182 -10.70 -2.45 -4.18
N ASN A 183 -11.03 -1.45 -5.02
CA ASN A 183 -11.66 -1.72 -6.31
C ASN A 183 -10.67 -2.21 -7.37
N HIS A 184 -9.41 -1.72 -7.38
CA HIS A 184 -8.41 -2.18 -8.36
C HIS A 184 -7.52 -3.31 -7.85
N LEU A 185 -7.16 -3.30 -6.56
CA LEU A 185 -6.17 -4.23 -6.00
C LEU A 185 -6.77 -5.31 -5.10
N SER A 186 -8.10 -5.29 -4.88
CA SER A 186 -8.86 -6.26 -4.09
C SER A 186 -8.41 -6.38 -2.63
N ILE A 187 -7.85 -5.31 -2.06
CA ILE A 187 -7.42 -5.25 -0.67
C ILE A 187 -8.59 -4.72 0.18
N ALA A 188 -9.16 -5.57 1.03
CA ALA A 188 -10.06 -5.13 2.08
C ALA A 188 -9.23 -4.52 3.24
N PHE A 189 -9.66 -3.36 3.75
CA PHE A 189 -8.97 -2.66 4.81
C PHE A 189 -9.93 -1.91 5.75
N LEU A 190 -9.41 -1.51 6.90
CA LEU A 190 -10.11 -0.77 7.93
C LEU A 190 -9.56 0.66 7.98
N PRO A 191 -10.36 1.68 7.71
CA PRO A 191 -9.97 3.07 7.87
C PRO A 191 -10.18 3.50 9.33
N PHE A 192 -9.10 3.95 9.99
CA PHE A 192 -9.12 4.35 11.39
C PHE A 192 -8.78 5.83 11.57
N GLU A 193 -9.52 6.54 12.42
CA GLU A 193 -9.02 7.74 13.08
C GLU A 193 -8.13 7.30 14.25
N ARG A 194 -6.85 7.67 14.21
CA ARG A 194 -5.86 7.31 15.22
C ARG A 194 -6.09 8.05 16.53
N PRO A 195 -5.75 7.42 17.68
CA PRO A 195 -5.70 8.13 18.95
C PRO A 195 -4.66 9.26 18.93
N GLN A 196 -4.87 10.29 19.75
CA GLN A 196 -3.96 11.43 19.83
C GLN A 196 -2.52 11.07 20.24
N TRP A 197 -2.30 9.95 20.92
CA TRP A 197 -0.97 9.45 21.27
C TRP A 197 -0.29 8.61 20.16
N ASP A 198 -1.00 8.31 19.05
CA ASP A 198 -0.50 7.53 17.90
C ASP A 198 -0.68 8.29 16.58
N LYS A 199 -0.91 9.61 16.66
CA LYS A 199 -1.03 10.47 15.48
C LYS A 199 0.35 10.81 14.90
N PHE A 200 0.37 11.21 13.63
CA PHE A 200 1.57 11.73 12.98
C PHE A 200 2.04 13.02 13.70
N ALA A 201 3.36 13.13 13.90
CA ALA A 201 3.96 14.27 14.56
C ALA A 201 3.73 15.56 13.75
N GLY A 202 3.12 16.58 14.38
CA GLY A 202 2.71 17.83 13.71
C GLY A 202 1.30 17.80 13.11
N ALA A 203 0.58 16.67 13.16
CA ALA A 203 -0.83 16.63 12.74
C ALA A 203 -1.80 16.92 13.87
N GLU A 204 -2.97 17.48 13.56
CA GLU A 204 -4.11 17.56 14.48
C GLU A 204 -4.86 16.22 14.52
N LYS A 205 -5.03 15.58 13.35
CA LYS A 205 -5.66 14.26 13.23
C LYS A 205 -4.91 13.41 12.22
N THR A 206 -4.89 12.10 12.49
CA THR A 206 -4.34 11.08 11.59
C THR A 206 -5.39 10.03 11.27
N PHE A 207 -5.57 9.77 10.00
CA PHE A 207 -6.39 8.69 9.46
C PHE A 207 -5.47 7.64 8.84
N ALA A 208 -5.61 6.40 9.24
CA ALA A 208 -4.73 5.33 8.78
C ALA A 208 -5.52 4.17 8.18
N TYR A 209 -4.95 3.52 7.21
CA TYR A 209 -5.54 2.45 6.43
C TYR A 209 -4.83 1.14 6.74
N ASP A 210 -5.48 0.29 7.54
CA ASP A 210 -4.91 -0.95 8.04
C ASP A 210 -5.57 -2.16 7.37
N CYS A 211 -4.78 -3.09 6.83
CA CYS A 211 -5.24 -4.44 6.54
C CYS A 211 -4.81 -5.42 7.63
N ILE A 212 -5.43 -6.59 7.65
CA ILE A 212 -5.05 -7.69 8.54
C ILE A 212 -4.13 -8.64 7.79
N MET A 213 -2.96 -8.89 8.36
CA MET A 213 -1.99 -9.83 7.81
C MET A 213 -2.32 -11.27 8.24
N PRO A 214 -1.83 -12.30 7.52
CA PRO A 214 -2.12 -13.69 7.85
C PRO A 214 -1.72 -14.13 9.27
N ASP A 215 -0.78 -13.42 9.90
CA ASP A 215 -0.37 -13.61 11.30
C ASP A 215 -1.18 -12.75 12.29
N GLY A 216 -2.31 -12.18 11.86
CA GLY A 216 -3.23 -11.42 12.69
C GLY A 216 -2.79 -10.01 13.06
N LYS A 217 -1.66 -9.54 12.54
CA LYS A 217 -1.18 -8.19 12.84
C LYS A 217 -1.81 -7.15 11.92
N ALA A 218 -2.02 -5.96 12.48
CA ALA A 218 -2.37 -4.77 11.71
C ALA A 218 -1.18 -4.32 10.85
N PHE A 219 -1.45 -4.07 9.59
CA PHE A 219 -0.47 -3.55 8.65
C PHE A 219 -1.01 -2.27 8.00
N GLN A 220 -0.45 -1.14 8.40
CA GLN A 220 -0.76 0.16 7.82
C GLN A 220 -0.03 0.31 6.49
N PHE A 221 -0.77 0.47 5.41
CA PHE A 221 -0.20 0.65 4.07
C PHE A 221 -0.47 2.03 3.44
N GLY A 222 -1.12 2.91 4.19
CA GLY A 222 -1.31 4.32 3.84
C GLY A 222 -1.91 5.10 5.00
N SER A 223 -1.86 6.43 4.89
CA SER A 223 -2.46 7.35 5.85
C SER A 223 -2.75 8.70 5.23
N THR A 224 -3.72 9.40 5.83
CA THR A 224 -4.01 10.81 5.59
C THR A 224 -3.89 11.57 6.89
N HIS A 225 -3.35 12.78 6.85
CA HIS A 225 -3.18 13.63 8.02
C HIS A 225 -3.81 14.99 7.77
N TYR A 226 -4.68 15.41 8.69
CA TYR A 226 -5.10 16.79 8.81
C TYR A 226 -4.06 17.52 9.66
N LEU A 227 -3.29 18.39 9.03
CA LEU A 227 -2.17 19.09 9.66
C LEU A 227 -2.60 20.43 10.29
N GLY A 228 -3.84 20.88 10.00
CA GLY A 228 -4.30 22.19 10.44
C GLY A 228 -3.40 23.30 9.89
N GLN A 229 -2.92 24.17 10.77
CA GLN A 229 -2.02 25.28 10.44
C GLN A 229 -0.62 25.13 11.07
N HIS A 230 -0.24 23.95 11.57
CA HIS A 230 1.04 23.78 12.28
C HIS A 230 2.24 24.12 11.38
N PHE A 231 2.33 23.45 10.22
CA PHE A 231 3.43 23.69 9.29
C PHE A 231 3.35 25.03 8.59
N THR A 232 2.15 25.48 8.21
CA THR A 232 1.98 26.76 7.53
C THR A 232 2.40 27.94 8.40
N LYS A 233 2.14 27.88 9.70
CA LYS A 233 2.63 28.87 10.67
C LYS A 233 4.13 28.77 10.90
N ALA A 234 4.67 27.55 11.08
CA ALA A 234 6.09 27.33 11.33
C ALA A 234 6.98 27.81 10.16
N PHE A 235 6.49 27.72 8.93
CA PHE A 235 7.20 28.14 7.72
C PHE A 235 6.74 29.52 7.18
N ASP A 236 5.89 30.24 7.92
CA ASP A 236 5.34 31.55 7.53
C ASP A 236 4.64 31.53 6.16
N VAL A 237 3.99 30.41 5.80
CA VAL A 237 3.15 30.34 4.60
C VAL A 237 1.90 31.16 4.83
N GLY A 238 1.70 32.23 4.07
CA GLY A 238 0.57 33.13 4.20
C GLY A 238 0.00 33.54 2.86
N PHE A 239 -1.29 33.83 2.84
CA PHE A 239 -2.00 34.36 1.68
C PHE A 239 -2.85 35.57 2.05
N MET A 240 -3.07 36.46 1.08
CA MET A 240 -4.03 37.55 1.21
C MET A 240 -5.42 37.03 0.85
N ASP A 241 -6.38 37.15 1.76
CA ASP A 241 -7.76 36.79 1.51
C ASP A 241 -8.47 37.84 0.60
N SER A 242 -9.72 37.58 0.23
CA SER A 242 -10.50 38.47 -0.63
C SER A 242 -10.77 39.87 -0.05
N GLN A 243 -10.50 40.05 1.26
CA GLN A 243 -10.68 41.32 2.00
C GLN A 243 -9.35 42.04 2.27
N GLY A 244 -8.22 41.45 1.79
CA GLY A 244 -6.88 41.99 2.01
C GLY A 244 -6.27 41.67 3.37
N ALA A 245 -6.81 40.69 4.10
CA ALA A 245 -6.22 40.23 5.36
C ALA A 245 -5.26 39.05 5.11
N ARG A 246 -4.08 39.07 5.76
CA ARG A 246 -3.12 37.97 5.69
C ARG A 246 -3.53 36.84 6.60
N LYS A 247 -3.62 35.62 6.05
CA LYS A 247 -4.01 34.39 6.76
C LYS A 247 -3.02 33.27 6.44
N ASN A 248 -2.96 32.25 7.31
CA ASN A 248 -2.25 31.02 7.03
C ASN A 248 -3.24 29.98 6.46
N PRO A 249 -2.91 29.25 5.40
CA PRO A 249 -3.77 28.19 4.88
C PRO A 249 -3.80 26.98 5.82
N TYR A 250 -4.87 26.19 5.74
CA TYR A 250 -4.99 24.87 6.34
C TYR A 250 -4.38 23.83 5.43
N SER A 251 -3.88 22.73 5.98
CA SER A 251 -3.14 21.75 5.19
C SER A 251 -3.46 20.32 5.53
N THR A 252 -3.29 19.46 4.51
CA THR A 252 -3.37 18.02 4.62
C THR A 252 -2.15 17.37 3.96
N CYS A 253 -1.88 16.10 4.29
CA CYS A 253 -1.03 15.25 3.49
C CYS A 253 -1.61 13.84 3.43
N PHE A 254 -1.41 13.16 2.29
CA PHE A 254 -1.84 11.79 2.06
C PHE A 254 -0.64 10.97 1.57
N GLY A 255 -0.39 9.83 2.19
CA GLY A 255 0.77 8.99 1.93
C GLY A 255 0.41 7.52 1.70
N PRO A 256 -0.01 7.10 0.48
CA PRO A 256 -0.08 5.69 0.15
C PRO A 256 1.32 5.11 -0.01
N GLY A 257 1.63 4.10 0.82
CA GLY A 257 2.90 3.39 0.77
C GLY A 257 2.93 2.37 -0.37
N ILE A 258 3.39 2.76 -1.54
CA ILE A 258 3.41 1.90 -2.75
C ILE A 258 4.11 0.57 -2.47
N TRP A 259 5.23 0.63 -1.75
CA TRP A 259 5.98 -0.52 -1.31
C TRP A 259 5.13 -1.45 -0.43
N ARG A 260 4.42 -0.88 0.56
CA ARG A 260 3.54 -1.61 1.47
C ARG A 260 2.27 -2.13 0.79
N VAL A 261 1.75 -1.43 -0.21
CA VAL A 261 0.63 -1.92 -1.03
C VAL A 261 0.99 -3.25 -1.69
N LEU A 262 2.19 -3.37 -2.29
CA LEU A 262 2.65 -4.65 -2.83
C LEU A 262 2.82 -5.71 -1.73
N GLY A 263 3.36 -5.34 -0.56
CA GLY A 263 3.46 -6.23 0.60
C GLY A 263 2.11 -6.76 1.06
N ALA A 264 1.07 -5.91 1.08
CA ALA A 264 -0.30 -6.31 1.38
C ALA A 264 -0.86 -7.29 0.33
N ILE A 265 -0.66 -7.00 -0.97
CA ILE A 265 -1.09 -7.89 -2.07
C ILE A 265 -0.47 -9.27 -1.94
N ILE A 266 0.86 -9.35 -1.74
CA ILE A 266 1.57 -10.61 -1.53
C ILE A 266 0.95 -11.38 -0.37
N SER A 267 0.76 -10.73 0.76
CA SER A 267 0.31 -11.34 2.01
C SER A 267 -1.13 -11.82 1.95
N ILE A 268 -2.03 -11.01 1.41
CA ILE A 268 -3.47 -11.29 1.37
C ILE A 268 -3.78 -12.31 0.28
N HIS A 269 -3.35 -12.06 -0.95
CA HIS A 269 -3.75 -12.86 -2.10
C HIS A 269 -2.87 -14.08 -2.35
N GLY A 270 -1.58 -14.02 -2.03
CA GLY A 270 -0.65 -15.13 -2.24
C GLY A 270 -1.09 -16.43 -1.58
N ASP A 271 -0.75 -17.56 -2.19
CA ASP A 271 -1.08 -18.89 -1.72
C ASP A 271 0.17 -19.80 -1.62
N GLN A 272 -0.03 -21.09 -1.40
CA GLN A 272 1.06 -22.07 -1.31
C GLN A 272 1.84 -22.28 -2.63
N LYS A 273 1.29 -21.81 -3.77
CA LYS A 273 1.91 -21.90 -5.08
C LYS A 273 2.68 -20.64 -5.49
N GLY A 274 2.54 -19.56 -4.72
CA GLY A 274 3.23 -18.32 -4.98
C GLY A 274 2.33 -17.09 -4.94
N LEU A 275 2.69 -16.09 -5.74
CA LEU A 275 1.92 -14.86 -5.89
C LEU A 275 0.57 -15.11 -6.56
N VAL A 276 -0.41 -14.28 -6.20
CA VAL A 276 -1.65 -14.09 -6.94
C VAL A 276 -1.78 -12.59 -7.15
N LEU A 277 -1.41 -12.11 -8.33
CA LEU A 277 -1.42 -10.68 -8.61
C LEU A 277 -2.76 -10.25 -9.20
N PRO A 278 -3.35 -9.15 -8.72
CA PRO A 278 -4.46 -8.50 -9.41
C PRO A 278 -4.10 -8.24 -10.87
N PHE A 279 -5.04 -8.49 -11.77
CA PHE A 279 -4.81 -8.43 -13.22
C PHE A 279 -4.19 -7.10 -13.67
N VAL A 280 -4.62 -6.00 -13.09
CA VAL A 280 -4.20 -4.64 -13.49
C VAL A 280 -2.72 -4.36 -13.26
N ILE A 281 -2.10 -4.97 -12.23
CA ILE A 281 -0.70 -4.72 -11.87
C ILE A 281 0.26 -5.84 -12.29
N ALA A 282 -0.23 -6.98 -12.75
CA ALA A 282 0.62 -8.10 -13.15
C ALA A 282 1.56 -7.68 -14.30
N PRO A 283 2.88 -7.84 -14.17
CA PRO A 283 3.84 -7.50 -15.24
C PRO A 283 3.53 -8.20 -16.56
N ILE A 284 3.10 -9.44 -16.48
CA ILE A 284 2.53 -10.24 -17.57
C ILE A 284 1.14 -10.65 -17.12
N GLN A 285 0.13 -10.32 -17.93
CA GLN A 285 -1.27 -10.67 -17.66
C GLN A 285 -1.64 -12.04 -18.20
N VAL A 286 -1.04 -12.40 -19.34
CA VAL A 286 -1.27 -13.67 -20.03
C VAL A 286 0.07 -14.26 -20.44
N VAL A 287 0.35 -15.47 -19.99
CA VAL A 287 1.48 -16.26 -20.52
C VAL A 287 0.96 -17.35 -21.45
N ILE A 288 1.54 -17.46 -22.64
CA ILE A 288 1.26 -18.54 -23.60
C ILE A 288 2.37 -19.57 -23.46
N ILE A 289 2.00 -20.81 -23.25
CA ILE A 289 2.93 -21.93 -23.11
C ILE A 289 2.71 -22.91 -24.28
N PRO A 290 3.55 -22.83 -25.34
CA PRO A 290 3.53 -23.79 -26.41
C PRO A 290 3.97 -25.19 -25.93
N ILE A 291 3.16 -26.21 -26.22
CA ILE A 291 3.45 -27.61 -25.91
C ILE A 291 3.81 -28.27 -27.24
N VAL A 292 5.09 -28.19 -27.58
CA VAL A 292 5.60 -28.67 -28.86
C VAL A 292 5.97 -30.15 -28.80
N LYS A 293 5.37 -30.94 -29.68
CA LYS A 293 5.70 -32.36 -29.86
C LYS A 293 5.70 -32.72 -31.37
N GLY A 294 6.75 -33.40 -31.84
CA GLY A 294 6.83 -33.92 -33.21
C GLY A 294 6.65 -32.83 -34.27
N ASP A 295 5.96 -33.17 -35.34
CA ASP A 295 5.79 -32.36 -36.56
C ASP A 295 4.88 -31.13 -36.39
N ALA A 296 4.15 -31.03 -35.28
CA ALA A 296 3.26 -29.92 -35.02
C ALA A 296 3.98 -28.65 -34.46
N LYS A 297 5.30 -28.69 -34.28
CA LYS A 297 6.07 -27.63 -33.64
C LYS A 297 5.85 -26.25 -34.26
N GLU A 298 6.04 -26.17 -35.57
CA GLU A 298 5.93 -24.91 -36.32
C GLU A 298 4.50 -24.35 -36.28
N ALA A 299 3.49 -25.18 -36.46
CA ALA A 299 2.09 -24.77 -36.38
C ALA A 299 1.69 -24.25 -35.00
N VAL A 300 2.20 -24.88 -33.94
CA VAL A 300 1.93 -24.44 -32.54
C VAL A 300 2.59 -23.08 -32.25
N LEU A 301 3.85 -22.88 -32.70
CA LEU A 301 4.55 -21.62 -32.49
C LEU A 301 3.90 -20.47 -33.27
N ASN A 302 3.57 -20.69 -34.55
CA ASN A 302 2.89 -19.70 -35.38
C ASN A 302 1.52 -19.32 -34.79
N LYS A 303 0.77 -20.27 -34.26
CA LYS A 303 -0.51 -20.00 -33.62
C LYS A 303 -0.34 -19.26 -32.28
N ALA A 304 0.70 -19.57 -31.53
CA ALA A 304 1.02 -18.81 -30.28
C ALA A 304 1.38 -17.34 -30.59
N ASP A 305 2.13 -17.07 -31.64
CA ASP A 305 2.46 -15.71 -32.10
C ASP A 305 1.21 -14.95 -32.60
N GLU A 306 0.31 -15.63 -33.34
CA GLU A 306 -0.99 -15.07 -33.74
C GLU A 306 -1.81 -14.64 -32.51
N ILE A 307 -1.98 -15.53 -31.54
CA ILE A 307 -2.71 -15.24 -30.29
C ILE A 307 -2.06 -14.08 -29.51
N LYS A 308 -0.73 -14.09 -29.38
CA LYS A 308 -0.01 -12.97 -28.75
C LYS A 308 -0.31 -11.65 -29.44
N SER A 309 -0.28 -11.63 -30.76
CA SER A 309 -0.54 -10.42 -31.54
C SER A 309 -1.95 -9.89 -31.33
N ILE A 310 -2.96 -10.77 -31.36
CA ILE A 310 -4.36 -10.44 -31.11
C ILE A 310 -4.51 -9.81 -29.72
N LEU A 311 -4.04 -10.49 -28.68
CA LEU A 311 -4.19 -10.03 -27.30
C LEU A 311 -3.37 -8.77 -27.01
N ALA A 312 -2.17 -8.62 -27.60
CA ALA A 312 -1.35 -7.43 -27.44
C ALA A 312 -1.98 -6.20 -28.11
N THR A 313 -2.64 -6.37 -29.26
CA THR A 313 -3.37 -5.28 -29.93
C THR A 313 -4.52 -4.75 -29.06
N SER A 314 -5.12 -5.59 -28.23
CA SER A 314 -6.12 -5.21 -27.23
C SER A 314 -5.52 -4.61 -25.95
N GLY A 315 -4.21 -4.31 -25.94
CA GLY A 315 -3.51 -3.68 -24.82
C GLY A 315 -3.11 -4.62 -23.68
N LEU A 316 -3.22 -5.94 -23.87
CA LEU A 316 -2.82 -6.91 -22.86
C LEU A 316 -1.30 -7.14 -22.87
N ARG A 317 -0.72 -7.33 -21.67
CA ARG A 317 0.69 -7.68 -21.49
C ARG A 317 0.85 -9.19 -21.62
N VAL A 318 1.29 -9.63 -22.80
CA VAL A 318 1.35 -11.06 -23.18
C VAL A 318 2.79 -11.49 -23.38
N HIS A 319 3.13 -12.68 -22.86
CA HIS A 319 4.42 -13.31 -23.04
C HIS A 319 4.27 -14.73 -23.57
N ILE A 320 5.16 -15.16 -24.47
CA ILE A 320 5.26 -16.55 -24.91
C ILE A 320 6.49 -17.17 -24.26
N ASP A 321 6.31 -18.28 -23.53
CA ASP A 321 7.43 -19.01 -22.94
C ASP A 321 7.98 -20.07 -23.94
N ASN A 322 8.96 -19.64 -24.72
CA ASN A 322 9.66 -20.49 -25.72
C ASN A 322 10.89 -21.21 -25.14
N THR A 323 11.09 -21.21 -23.81
CA THR A 323 12.23 -21.92 -23.20
C THR A 323 12.15 -23.43 -23.42
N ASP A 324 13.28 -24.14 -23.34
CA ASP A 324 13.34 -25.59 -23.47
C ASP A 324 12.91 -26.38 -22.21
N LYS A 325 12.28 -25.68 -21.24
CA LYS A 325 11.80 -26.31 -20.02
C LYS A 325 10.52 -27.12 -20.27
N THR A 326 10.29 -28.12 -19.43
CA THR A 326 9.06 -28.93 -19.53
C THR A 326 7.82 -28.09 -19.22
N PRO A 327 6.64 -28.42 -19.77
CA PRO A 327 5.40 -27.70 -19.48
C PRO A 327 5.12 -27.57 -17.98
N GLY A 328 5.31 -28.63 -17.21
CA GLY A 328 5.12 -28.62 -15.76
C GLY A 328 6.05 -27.63 -15.03
N PHE A 329 7.30 -27.51 -15.45
CA PHE A 329 8.21 -26.49 -14.93
C PHE A 329 7.70 -25.08 -15.24
N LYS A 330 7.32 -24.81 -16.49
CA LYS A 330 6.78 -23.51 -16.92
C LYS A 330 5.51 -23.14 -16.16
N TYR A 331 4.61 -24.10 -15.92
CA TYR A 331 3.40 -23.87 -15.13
C TYR A 331 3.74 -23.42 -13.72
N ASN A 332 4.61 -24.15 -13.01
CA ASN A 332 5.03 -23.80 -11.66
C ASN A 332 5.77 -22.45 -11.62
N TRP A 333 6.60 -22.15 -12.62
CA TRP A 333 7.34 -20.90 -12.72
C TRP A 333 6.42 -19.68 -12.81
N TRP A 334 5.42 -19.74 -13.67
CA TRP A 334 4.48 -18.64 -13.86
C TRP A 334 3.42 -18.56 -12.76
N GLU A 335 3.03 -19.69 -12.17
CA GLU A 335 2.19 -19.73 -10.96
C GLU A 335 2.89 -19.07 -9.77
N MET A 336 4.19 -19.37 -9.53
CA MET A 336 4.99 -18.73 -8.50
C MET A 336 5.04 -17.21 -8.66
N ARG A 337 5.10 -16.72 -9.88
CA ARG A 337 5.12 -15.29 -10.22
C ARG A 337 3.75 -14.63 -10.25
N GLY A 338 2.67 -15.38 -10.07
CA GLY A 338 1.31 -14.88 -9.98
C GLY A 338 0.73 -14.34 -11.28
N VAL A 339 1.15 -14.87 -12.43
CA VAL A 339 0.57 -14.51 -13.74
C VAL A 339 -0.91 -14.88 -13.75
N PRO A 340 -1.83 -13.94 -13.99
CA PRO A 340 -3.27 -14.16 -13.85
C PRO A 340 -3.82 -15.24 -14.77
N PHE A 341 -3.37 -15.28 -16.02
CA PHE A 341 -3.86 -16.23 -17.02
C PHE A 341 -2.72 -16.96 -17.72
N ARG A 342 -2.92 -18.26 -17.91
CA ARG A 342 -2.04 -19.10 -18.70
C ARG A 342 -2.83 -19.73 -19.84
N ILE A 343 -2.32 -19.60 -21.07
CA ILE A 343 -2.80 -20.28 -22.28
C ILE A 343 -1.87 -21.48 -22.54
N GLU A 344 -2.47 -22.67 -22.56
CA GLU A 344 -1.79 -23.91 -22.95
C GLU A 344 -2.15 -24.21 -24.41
N MET A 345 -1.14 -24.37 -25.27
CA MET A 345 -1.32 -24.54 -26.71
C MET A 345 -0.49 -25.71 -27.20
N GLY A 346 -1.17 -26.72 -27.71
CA GLY A 346 -0.55 -27.88 -28.34
C GLY A 346 -1.15 -28.17 -29.75
N GLY A 347 -0.71 -29.26 -30.39
CA GLY A 347 -1.18 -29.61 -31.72
C GLY A 347 -2.70 -29.84 -31.78
N ARG A 348 -3.31 -30.34 -30.73
CA ARG A 348 -4.76 -30.54 -30.64
C ARG A 348 -5.51 -29.19 -30.64
N GLU A 349 -5.05 -28.25 -29.83
CA GLU A 349 -5.64 -26.90 -29.71
C GLU A 349 -5.54 -26.19 -31.08
N VAL A 350 -4.42 -26.32 -31.77
CA VAL A 350 -4.25 -25.76 -33.12
C VAL A 350 -5.26 -26.37 -34.10
N ALA A 351 -5.40 -27.72 -34.12
CA ALA A 351 -6.32 -28.41 -35.03
C ALA A 351 -7.79 -28.01 -34.79
N GLU A 352 -8.16 -27.73 -33.54
CA GLU A 352 -9.51 -27.35 -33.12
C GLU A 352 -9.74 -25.84 -33.10
N ASN A 353 -8.77 -25.02 -33.54
CA ASN A 353 -8.76 -23.54 -33.47
C ASN A 353 -9.19 -23.00 -32.11
N SER A 354 -8.66 -23.60 -31.05
CA SER A 354 -9.00 -23.32 -29.64
C SER A 354 -7.74 -23.18 -28.78
N ALA A 355 -7.89 -22.75 -27.56
CA ALA A 355 -6.83 -22.69 -26.56
C ALA A 355 -7.35 -23.19 -25.20
N THR A 356 -6.49 -23.80 -24.39
CA THR A 356 -6.81 -24.11 -23.00
C THR A 356 -6.37 -22.94 -22.13
N LEU A 357 -7.34 -22.21 -21.56
CA LEU A 357 -7.12 -21.05 -20.67
C LEU A 357 -7.23 -21.48 -19.22
N ALA A 358 -6.22 -21.17 -18.40
CA ALA A 358 -6.17 -21.44 -16.97
C ALA A 358 -6.12 -20.14 -16.16
N ARG A 359 -6.94 -20.04 -15.10
CA ARG A 359 -6.93 -18.94 -14.12
C ARG A 359 -6.00 -19.25 -12.96
N ARG A 360 -5.25 -18.24 -12.50
CA ARG A 360 -4.29 -18.39 -11.39
C ARG A 360 -4.97 -18.56 -10.03
N ASP A 361 -6.00 -17.81 -9.76
CA ASP A 361 -6.66 -17.75 -8.43
C ASP A 361 -7.52 -18.98 -8.13
N THR A 362 -8.30 -19.49 -9.10
CA THR A 362 -9.17 -20.67 -8.94
C THR A 362 -8.52 -21.96 -9.44
N ARG A 363 -7.48 -21.87 -10.31
CA ARG A 363 -6.84 -22.99 -11.03
C ARG A 363 -7.76 -23.72 -12.00
N GLU A 364 -8.93 -23.14 -12.26
CA GLU A 364 -9.85 -23.67 -13.27
C GLU A 364 -9.26 -23.53 -14.68
N LYS A 365 -9.61 -24.50 -15.52
CA LYS A 365 -9.25 -24.52 -16.93
C LYS A 365 -10.49 -24.59 -17.79
N ALA A 366 -10.49 -23.83 -18.85
CA ALA A 366 -11.55 -23.86 -19.86
C ALA A 366 -10.94 -23.93 -21.26
N LYS A 367 -11.60 -24.65 -22.15
CA LYS A 367 -11.30 -24.63 -23.58
C LYS A 367 -12.05 -23.46 -24.20
N VAL A 368 -11.33 -22.57 -24.91
CA VAL A 368 -11.86 -21.32 -25.45
C VAL A 368 -11.51 -21.26 -26.95
N PRO A 369 -12.48 -20.99 -27.86
CA PRO A 369 -12.18 -20.67 -29.25
C PRO A 369 -11.22 -19.45 -29.32
N ILE A 370 -10.29 -19.46 -30.25
CA ILE A 370 -9.31 -18.36 -30.39
C ILE A 370 -10.00 -17.04 -30.67
N SER A 371 -11.11 -17.02 -31.42
CA SER A 371 -11.94 -15.83 -31.67
C SER A 371 -12.52 -15.19 -30.41
N ASP A 372 -12.69 -15.95 -29.35
CA ASP A 372 -13.36 -15.51 -28.12
C ASP A 372 -12.38 -15.24 -26.96
N LEU A 373 -11.07 -15.47 -27.17
CA LEU A 373 -10.04 -15.38 -26.13
C LEU A 373 -10.00 -14.01 -25.45
N GLU A 374 -9.97 -12.93 -26.21
CA GLU A 374 -9.91 -11.57 -25.68
C GLU A 374 -11.12 -11.27 -24.78
N LYS A 375 -12.32 -11.50 -25.31
CA LYS A 375 -13.58 -11.30 -24.57
C LYS A 375 -13.64 -12.16 -23.31
N THR A 376 -13.22 -13.42 -23.42
CA THR A 376 -13.20 -14.36 -22.29
C THR A 376 -12.21 -13.93 -21.22
N ILE A 377 -10.99 -13.52 -21.59
CA ILE A 377 -9.97 -13.04 -20.65
C ILE A 377 -10.45 -11.78 -19.93
N THR A 378 -11.06 -10.84 -20.65
CA THR A 378 -11.61 -9.60 -20.05
C THR A 378 -12.71 -9.93 -19.04
N ALA A 379 -13.64 -10.82 -19.39
CA ALA A 379 -14.70 -11.23 -18.48
C ALA A 379 -14.15 -11.97 -17.22
N LEU A 380 -13.18 -12.85 -17.42
CA LEU A 380 -12.53 -13.59 -16.33
C LEU A 380 -11.63 -12.71 -15.47
N ALA A 381 -11.03 -11.65 -16.01
CA ALA A 381 -10.26 -10.66 -15.23
C ALA A 381 -11.17 -9.93 -14.25
N ASN A 382 -12.36 -9.51 -14.67
CA ASN A 382 -13.37 -8.92 -13.78
C ASN A 382 -13.86 -9.92 -12.72
N ALA A 383 -14.10 -11.18 -13.12
CA ALA A 383 -14.49 -12.23 -12.18
C ALA A 383 -13.38 -12.54 -11.16
N MET A 384 -12.10 -12.52 -11.58
CA MET A 384 -10.94 -12.66 -10.69
C MET A 384 -10.87 -11.49 -9.69
N GLN A 385 -11.04 -10.26 -10.17
CA GLN A 385 -11.10 -9.07 -9.31
C GLN A 385 -12.14 -9.23 -8.20
N ASN A 386 -13.36 -9.62 -8.56
CA ASN A 386 -14.45 -9.80 -7.61
C ASN A 386 -14.17 -10.94 -6.62
N SER A 387 -13.66 -12.09 -7.10
CA SER A 387 -13.37 -13.22 -6.21
C SER A 387 -12.24 -12.94 -5.23
N LEU A 388 -11.21 -12.21 -5.64
CA LEU A 388 -10.13 -11.78 -4.75
C LEU A 388 -10.64 -10.78 -3.69
N LEU A 389 -11.49 -9.84 -4.09
CA LEU A 389 -12.09 -8.87 -3.16
C LEU A 389 -13.01 -9.55 -2.15
N GLU A 390 -13.90 -10.42 -2.61
CA GLU A 390 -14.80 -11.17 -1.75
C GLU A 390 -14.03 -12.02 -0.73
N LYS A 391 -12.99 -12.74 -1.18
CA LYS A 391 -12.11 -13.49 -0.28
C LYS A 391 -11.44 -12.58 0.76
N SER A 392 -10.85 -11.47 0.32
CA SER A 392 -10.19 -10.52 1.22
C SER A 392 -11.16 -9.93 2.24
N GLN A 393 -12.38 -9.58 1.83
CA GLN A 393 -13.41 -9.02 2.71
C GLN A 393 -13.93 -10.06 3.72
N ASN A 394 -14.13 -11.31 3.28
CA ASN A 394 -14.55 -12.38 4.17
C ASN A 394 -13.48 -12.72 5.21
N GLU A 395 -12.22 -12.78 4.83
CA GLU A 395 -11.09 -12.98 5.75
C GLU A 395 -10.96 -11.82 6.74
N LEU A 396 -11.10 -10.57 6.29
CA LEU A 396 -11.10 -9.39 7.15
C LEU A 396 -12.23 -9.46 8.19
N ASN A 397 -13.47 -9.71 7.75
CA ASN A 397 -14.63 -9.76 8.62
C ASN A 397 -14.53 -10.90 9.65
N ALA A 398 -14.06 -12.08 9.24
CA ALA A 398 -13.85 -13.22 10.13
C ALA A 398 -12.77 -12.98 11.18
N SER A 399 -11.84 -12.06 10.91
CA SER A 399 -10.73 -11.71 11.80
C SER A 399 -11.06 -10.60 12.80
N ILE A 400 -12.33 -10.17 12.91
CA ILE A 400 -12.76 -9.13 13.87
C ILE A 400 -13.71 -9.78 14.89
N LYS A 401 -13.35 -9.70 16.18
CA LYS A 401 -14.17 -10.25 17.28
C LYS A 401 -14.39 -9.22 18.37
N THR A 402 -15.55 -9.26 19.02
CA THR A 402 -15.88 -8.34 20.11
C THR A 402 -15.27 -8.83 21.43
N ALA A 403 -14.60 -7.94 22.15
CA ALA A 403 -14.09 -8.15 23.49
C ALA A 403 -14.84 -7.28 24.49
N LEU A 404 -15.38 -7.88 25.55
CA LEU A 404 -16.08 -7.19 26.62
C LEU A 404 -15.18 -7.00 27.87
N THR A 405 -14.08 -7.75 27.92
CA THR A 405 -13.09 -7.69 29.02
C THR A 405 -11.66 -7.62 28.46
N MET A 406 -10.71 -7.31 29.33
CA MET A 406 -9.29 -7.36 28.97
C MET A 406 -8.83 -8.79 28.64
N ASP A 407 -9.38 -9.81 29.32
CA ASP A 407 -9.09 -11.21 29.06
C ASP A 407 -9.62 -11.65 27.67
N ASP A 408 -10.84 -11.21 27.30
CA ASP A 408 -11.35 -11.42 25.95
C ASP A 408 -10.43 -10.78 24.90
N ALA A 409 -10.02 -9.53 25.13
CA ALA A 409 -9.14 -8.82 24.20
C ALA A 409 -7.82 -9.59 24.02
N LYS A 410 -7.20 -10.06 25.12
CA LYS A 410 -5.98 -10.87 25.05
C LYS A 410 -6.18 -12.15 24.27
N ARG A 411 -7.23 -12.92 24.59
CA ARG A 411 -7.56 -14.18 23.89
C ARG A 411 -7.77 -13.97 22.39
N ILE A 412 -8.52 -12.92 22.01
CA ILE A 412 -8.78 -12.58 20.60
C ILE A 412 -7.48 -12.25 19.84
N LEU A 413 -6.57 -11.50 20.46
CA LEU A 413 -5.26 -11.22 19.86
C LEU A 413 -4.37 -12.46 19.77
N ASP A 414 -4.48 -13.40 20.72
CA ASP A 414 -3.77 -14.68 20.67
C ASP A 414 -4.34 -15.63 19.60
N GLU A 415 -5.61 -15.45 19.23
CA GLU A 415 -6.28 -16.11 18.09
C GLU A 415 -5.99 -15.43 16.74
N LEU A 416 -5.02 -14.51 16.67
CA LEU A 416 -4.63 -13.76 15.47
C LEU A 416 -5.76 -12.92 14.87
N CYS A 417 -6.59 -12.32 15.72
CA CYS A 417 -7.73 -11.49 15.35
C CYS A 417 -7.62 -10.08 15.92
N PHE A 418 -8.35 -9.14 15.35
CA PHE A 418 -8.56 -7.81 15.91
C PHE A 418 -9.66 -7.86 16.97
N ALA A 419 -9.43 -7.21 18.10
CA ALA A 419 -10.45 -7.07 19.13
C ALA A 419 -11.19 -5.73 18.97
N LYS A 420 -12.51 -5.80 18.76
CA LYS A 420 -13.41 -4.66 18.87
C LYS A 420 -13.68 -4.44 20.36
N ILE A 421 -13.30 -3.29 20.89
CA ILE A 421 -13.32 -2.96 22.32
C ILE A 421 -14.08 -1.66 22.57
N PHE A 422 -14.33 -1.34 23.85
CA PHE A 422 -14.65 0.02 24.29
C PHE A 422 -13.49 0.59 25.08
N ILE A 423 -13.13 1.86 24.76
CA ILE A 423 -12.12 2.66 25.47
C ILE A 423 -12.70 4.00 25.87
N CYS A 424 -12.28 4.56 27.01
CA CYS A 424 -12.85 5.79 27.53
C CYS A 424 -12.79 6.96 26.55
N THR A 425 -11.65 7.18 25.89
CA THR A 425 -11.46 8.23 24.89
C THR A 425 -10.26 7.93 24.02
N LEU A 426 -10.14 8.61 22.86
CA LEU A 426 -8.97 8.61 21.98
C LEU A 426 -8.09 9.85 22.19
N GLU A 427 -8.48 10.75 23.09
CA GLU A 427 -7.66 11.89 23.52
C GLU A 427 -6.55 11.45 24.47
N MET A 428 -5.58 12.32 24.75
CA MET A 428 -4.38 12.01 25.53
C MET A 428 -4.64 11.40 26.92
N ASP A 429 -5.75 11.73 27.56
CA ASP A 429 -6.15 11.15 28.85
C ASP A 429 -6.56 9.68 28.76
N GLY A 430 -6.95 9.21 27.57
CA GLY A 430 -7.20 7.79 27.29
C GLY A 430 -5.95 6.92 27.17
N LYS A 431 -4.78 7.54 27.00
CA LYS A 431 -3.50 6.83 26.81
C LYS A 431 -3.20 5.86 27.96
N ARG A 432 -3.55 6.21 29.20
CA ARG A 432 -3.38 5.32 30.36
C ARG A 432 -4.10 3.98 30.20
N CYS A 433 -5.32 4.00 29.68
CA CYS A 433 -6.07 2.75 29.42
C CYS A 433 -5.47 1.97 28.24
N ALA A 434 -4.99 2.67 27.20
CA ALA A 434 -4.33 2.05 26.07
C ALA A 434 -2.99 1.38 26.46
N ASP A 435 -2.20 2.03 27.34
CA ASP A 435 -0.95 1.45 27.85
C ASP A 435 -1.23 0.20 28.70
N ALA A 436 -2.25 0.25 29.59
CA ALA A 436 -2.68 -0.91 30.36
C ALA A 436 -3.10 -2.10 29.46
N LEU A 437 -3.84 -1.83 28.38
CA LEU A 437 -4.20 -2.85 27.38
C LEU A 437 -2.97 -3.41 26.67
N LYS A 438 -2.05 -2.54 26.27
CA LYS A 438 -0.80 -2.95 25.61
C LYS A 438 0.03 -3.91 26.48
N ASP A 439 0.19 -3.57 27.76
CA ASP A 439 0.96 -4.37 28.71
C ASP A 439 0.26 -5.70 28.99
N PHE A 440 -1.05 -5.67 29.26
CA PHE A 440 -1.83 -6.87 29.55
C PHE A 440 -1.90 -7.85 28.39
N THR A 441 -2.07 -7.35 27.16
CA THR A 441 -2.18 -8.14 25.94
C THR A 441 -0.84 -8.48 25.29
N LYS A 442 0.28 -8.05 25.90
CA LYS A 442 1.65 -8.25 25.38
C LYS A 442 1.81 -7.67 23.97
N GLY A 443 1.50 -6.40 23.80
CA GLY A 443 1.76 -5.65 22.58
C GLY A 443 0.53 -5.26 21.73
N GLY A 444 -0.68 -5.50 22.22
CA GLY A 444 -1.89 -4.97 21.59
C GLY A 444 -1.93 -3.44 21.67
N LYS A 445 -2.10 -2.78 20.54
CA LYS A 445 -2.22 -1.32 20.44
C LYS A 445 -3.62 -0.92 19.98
N VAL A 446 -4.15 0.14 20.58
CA VAL A 446 -5.41 0.74 20.15
C VAL A 446 -5.19 1.36 18.77
N ARG A 447 -5.93 0.85 17.76
CA ARG A 447 -5.83 1.32 16.38
C ARG A 447 -6.67 2.56 16.10
N GLY A 448 -7.64 2.85 16.95
CA GLY A 448 -8.56 3.97 16.83
C GLY A 448 -10.00 3.54 16.59
N ARG A 449 -10.85 4.50 16.18
CA ARG A 449 -12.22 4.24 15.75
C ARG A 449 -12.30 4.12 14.23
N ARG A 450 -13.18 3.26 13.75
CA ARG A 450 -13.44 3.16 12.31
C ARG A 450 -14.21 4.36 11.78
N LEU A 451 -13.81 4.83 10.61
CA LEU A 451 -14.46 5.96 9.90
C LEU A 451 -15.72 5.52 9.15
N ASP A 452 -15.81 4.25 8.80
CA ASP A 452 -16.90 3.64 8.01
C ASP A 452 -17.94 2.92 8.87
N GLU A 453 -17.88 3.08 10.20
CA GLU A 453 -18.88 2.60 11.17
C GLU A 453 -19.56 3.76 11.90
N LYS A 454 -20.81 3.58 12.27
CA LYS A 454 -21.52 4.52 13.14
C LYS A 454 -20.88 4.47 14.54
N PRO A 455 -20.69 5.64 15.19
CA PRO A 455 -20.21 5.68 16.57
C PRO A 455 -21.11 4.88 17.51
N VAL A 456 -20.49 4.03 18.33
CA VAL A 456 -21.18 3.26 19.37
C VAL A 456 -20.52 3.59 20.71
N SER A 457 -21.36 3.85 21.73
CA SER A 457 -20.91 4.11 23.11
C SER A 457 -21.00 2.84 23.96
N GLY A 458 -20.11 2.73 24.95
CA GLY A 458 -20.09 1.60 25.89
C GLY A 458 -19.16 1.89 27.06
N LYS A 459 -18.97 0.92 27.94
CA LYS A 459 -18.06 1.05 29.08
C LYS A 459 -16.64 0.64 28.72
N CYS A 460 -15.66 1.49 29.01
CA CYS A 460 -14.25 1.17 28.82
C CYS A 460 -13.89 -0.13 29.53
N ILE A 461 -13.33 -1.11 28.81
CA ILE A 461 -12.99 -2.43 29.35
C ILE A 461 -11.84 -2.38 30.38
N VAL A 462 -11.17 -1.22 30.54
CA VAL A 462 -10.07 -1.02 31.49
C VAL A 462 -10.55 -0.29 32.74
N CYS A 463 -11.15 0.90 32.59
CA CYS A 463 -11.48 1.78 33.73
C CYS A 463 -12.97 1.84 34.07
N GLY A 464 -13.86 1.20 33.27
CA GLY A 464 -15.30 1.17 33.50
C GLY A 464 -16.05 2.47 33.20
N LYS A 465 -15.35 3.57 32.85
CA LYS A 465 -15.99 4.83 32.47
C LYS A 465 -16.71 4.72 31.15
N ASP A 466 -17.64 5.66 30.89
CA ASP A 466 -18.24 5.79 29.57
C ASP A 466 -17.16 6.04 28.51
N GLY A 467 -17.36 5.47 27.35
CA GLY A 467 -16.37 5.52 26.29
C GLY A 467 -16.97 5.18 24.92
N MET A 468 -16.10 4.98 23.97
CA MET A 468 -16.43 4.74 22.57
C MET A 468 -15.86 3.41 22.06
N GLN A 469 -16.47 2.89 21.01
CA GLN A 469 -15.96 1.73 20.30
C GLN A 469 -14.63 2.05 19.61
N ALA A 470 -13.65 1.19 19.78
CA ALA A 470 -12.34 1.24 19.16
C ALA A 470 -11.85 -0.17 18.83
N TYR A 471 -10.71 -0.27 18.19
CA TYR A 471 -10.10 -1.53 17.77
C TYR A 471 -8.72 -1.68 18.37
N LEU A 472 -8.39 -2.89 18.76
CA LEU A 472 -7.10 -3.28 19.33
C LEU A 472 -6.48 -4.36 18.45
N ALA A 473 -5.18 -4.22 18.13
CA ALA A 473 -4.44 -5.22 17.37
C ALA A 473 -2.95 -5.16 17.71
N ARG A 474 -2.24 -6.28 17.52
CA ARG A 474 -0.77 -6.23 17.37
C ARG A 474 -0.45 -5.65 15.99
N GLN A 475 0.73 -5.04 15.83
CA GLN A 475 1.10 -4.37 14.57
C GLN A 475 2.51 -4.73 14.10
N TYR A 476 2.75 -4.51 12.81
CA TYR A 476 4.08 -4.52 12.18
C TYR A 476 4.87 -3.27 12.51
#